data_acc7bd3b14fb7a959a3eb4073e0d1f49
#
_entry.id   acc7bd3b14fb7a959a3eb4073e0d1f49
#
_cell.length_a   1.000
_cell.length_b   1.000
_cell.length_c   1.000
_cell.angle_alpha   90.00
_cell.angle_beta   90.00
_cell.angle_gamma   90.00
#
_symmetry.space_group_name_H-M   'P 1'
#
loop_
_entity.id
_entity.type
_entity.pdbx_description
1 polymer ?
#
loop_
_entity_poly.entity_id
_entity_poly.type
_entity_poly.pdbx_seq_one_letter_code
_entity_poly.pdbx_strand_id
1 'polypeptide(L)'
;TIVAGYEYVVVRDKDHYDAYNAAFVVHPDGGLDPTWVAKVYLVPFVEAVPFELVLGPLLSGRGGWARWLAGGFRPGPEDTPLPVAGTKLGVSVCYEELFFDLQRGLRNAGARVQAVITNDAWFGTTFFQTYQANTVRLRAIENRSSFIRVANTGISMFVDPLGRDAERTELLTQAVRVSDVALTEGRTVYDRIGDVPAWAAIATFAAAAFIGWRRGP
;
A
#
# COMPACT_ATOMS: atom_id res chain seq x y z
N THR A 1 -2.86 5.80 -21.57
CA THR A 1 -3.42 5.66 -20.21
C THR A 1 -2.34 5.88 -19.20
N ILE A 2 -2.60 6.71 -18.20
CA ILE A 2 -1.67 7.05 -17.11
C ILE A 2 -2.35 6.66 -15.79
N VAL A 3 -1.59 6.06 -14.87
CA VAL A 3 -2.01 5.89 -13.47
C VAL A 3 -1.26 6.94 -12.66
N ALA A 4 -1.99 7.79 -11.97
CA ALA A 4 -1.42 8.90 -11.20
C ALA A 4 -1.97 8.91 -9.76
N GLY A 5 -1.10 9.21 -8.80
CA GLY A 5 -1.47 9.46 -7.41
C GLY A 5 -1.76 10.94 -7.18
N TYR A 6 -2.84 11.23 -6.46
CA TYR A 6 -3.25 12.60 -6.14
C TYR A 6 -4.10 12.64 -4.86
N GLU A 7 -4.16 13.83 -4.25
CA GLU A 7 -5.12 14.10 -3.20
C GLU A 7 -6.52 14.31 -3.80
N TYR A 8 -7.50 13.55 -3.35
CA TYR A 8 -8.88 13.66 -3.80
C TYR A 8 -9.78 14.15 -2.67
N VAL A 9 -10.50 15.24 -2.93
CA VAL A 9 -11.37 15.87 -1.95
C VAL A 9 -12.82 15.73 -2.37
N VAL A 10 -13.63 15.13 -1.51
CA VAL A 10 -15.09 15.03 -1.66
C VAL A 10 -15.73 16.05 -0.74
N VAL A 11 -16.29 17.10 -1.31
CA VAL A 11 -16.99 18.14 -0.56
C VAL A 11 -18.39 17.61 -0.18
N ARG A 12 -18.69 17.53 1.11
CA ARG A 12 -19.98 17.11 1.65
C ARG A 12 -20.95 18.30 1.78
N ASP A 13 -20.46 19.38 2.38
CA ASP A 13 -21.14 20.64 2.51
C ASP A 13 -20.13 21.79 2.65
N LYS A 14 -20.57 23.00 3.04
CA LYS A 14 -19.72 24.19 3.13
C LYS A 14 -18.57 24.07 4.16
N ASP A 15 -18.75 23.22 5.17
CA ASP A 15 -17.85 23.11 6.31
C ASP A 15 -17.21 21.70 6.43
N HIS A 16 -17.67 20.73 5.63
CA HIS A 16 -17.23 19.34 5.71
C HIS A 16 -16.76 18.82 4.36
N TYR A 17 -15.60 18.20 4.37
CA TYR A 17 -15.04 17.48 3.23
C TYR A 17 -14.31 16.23 3.71
N ASP A 18 -14.23 15.24 2.83
CA ASP A 18 -13.37 14.07 3.01
C ASP A 18 -12.21 14.16 2.04
N ALA A 19 -10.99 14.03 2.55
CA ALA A 19 -9.77 13.99 1.74
C ALA A 19 -9.24 12.56 1.66
N TYR A 20 -8.76 12.17 0.49
CA TYR A 20 -8.21 10.85 0.21
C TYR A 20 -6.83 10.99 -0.45
N ASN A 21 -5.88 10.17 -0.05
CA ASN A 21 -4.66 9.95 -0.80
C ASN A 21 -4.98 8.86 -1.84
N ALA A 22 -5.18 9.25 -3.10
CA ALA A 22 -5.86 8.42 -4.09
C ALA A 22 -5.03 8.19 -5.35
N ALA A 23 -5.38 7.15 -6.10
CA ALA A 23 -4.85 6.87 -7.43
C ALA A 23 -5.99 6.80 -8.45
N PHE A 24 -5.73 7.37 -9.62
CA PHE A 24 -6.66 7.52 -10.73
C PHE A 24 -6.07 6.98 -12.01
N VAL A 25 -6.96 6.62 -12.93
CA VAL A 25 -6.61 6.32 -14.31
C VAL A 25 -6.99 7.52 -15.18
N VAL A 26 -6.02 8.03 -15.91
CA VAL A 26 -6.21 9.10 -16.92
C VAL A 26 -6.16 8.46 -18.31
N HIS A 27 -7.20 8.65 -19.08
CA HIS A 27 -7.30 8.15 -20.45
C HIS A 27 -6.51 9.03 -21.45
N PRO A 28 -6.22 8.52 -22.66
CA PRO A 28 -5.48 9.29 -23.68
C PRO A 28 -6.17 10.58 -24.12
N ASP A 29 -7.49 10.68 -23.98
CA ASP A 29 -8.29 11.88 -24.26
C ASP A 29 -8.27 12.90 -23.12
N GLY A 30 -7.55 12.60 -22.02
CA GLY A 30 -7.47 13.42 -20.82
C GLY A 30 -8.63 13.21 -19.83
N GLY A 31 -9.60 12.34 -20.14
CA GLY A 31 -10.68 11.99 -19.22
C GLY A 31 -10.18 11.14 -18.05
N LEU A 32 -10.81 11.30 -16.88
CA LEU A 32 -10.59 10.45 -15.73
C LEU A 32 -11.51 9.23 -15.77
N ASP A 33 -10.97 8.04 -15.49
CA ASP A 33 -11.81 6.87 -15.22
C ASP A 33 -12.69 7.14 -13.98
N PRO A 34 -13.95 6.78 -13.99
CA PRO A 34 -14.81 6.95 -12.82
C PRO A 34 -14.36 6.09 -11.62
N THR A 35 -13.57 5.07 -11.87
CA THR A 35 -13.00 4.21 -10.82
C THR A 35 -11.71 4.81 -10.30
N TRP A 36 -11.62 4.96 -9.01
CA TRP A 36 -10.42 5.39 -8.29
C TRP A 36 -10.23 4.55 -7.03
N VAL A 37 -9.02 4.51 -6.53
CA VAL A 37 -8.69 3.83 -5.28
C VAL A 37 -8.01 4.79 -4.34
N ALA A 38 -8.21 4.61 -3.06
CA ALA A 38 -7.55 5.41 -2.04
C ALA A 38 -6.69 4.53 -1.14
N LYS A 39 -5.70 5.15 -0.56
CA LYS A 39 -4.84 4.56 0.45
C LYS A 39 -5.68 3.99 1.59
N VAL A 40 -5.43 2.75 1.96
CA VAL A 40 -6.15 1.99 2.99
C VAL A 40 -5.48 2.16 4.34
N TYR A 41 -4.17 1.94 4.40
CA TYR A 41 -3.37 2.05 5.62
C TYR A 41 -2.77 3.44 5.72
N LEU A 42 -3.43 4.31 6.49
CA LEU A 42 -2.97 5.68 6.72
C LEU A 42 -1.84 5.71 7.73
N VAL A 43 -0.88 6.62 7.54
CA VAL A 43 0.25 6.80 8.47
C VAL A 43 -0.28 7.41 9.76
N PRO A 44 -0.17 6.70 10.91
CA PRO A 44 -0.62 7.21 12.20
C PRO A 44 0.05 8.54 12.54
N PHE A 45 -0.71 9.48 13.08
CA PHE A 45 -0.30 10.85 13.47
C PHE A 45 0.17 11.76 12.33
N VAL A 46 0.27 11.27 11.09
CA VAL A 46 0.62 12.06 9.90
C VAL A 46 -0.57 12.21 8.97
N GLU A 47 -1.21 11.11 8.63
CA GLU A 47 -2.36 11.08 7.72
C GLU A 47 -3.68 10.84 8.44
N ALA A 48 -3.65 10.22 9.62
CA ALA A 48 -4.83 9.99 10.46
C ALA A 48 -4.50 10.03 11.93
N VAL A 49 -5.48 10.42 12.74
CA VAL A 49 -5.38 10.34 14.21
C VAL A 49 -5.83 8.96 14.67
N PRO A 50 -4.94 8.15 15.27
CA PRO A 50 -5.33 6.90 15.86
C PRO A 50 -6.38 7.14 16.95
N PHE A 51 -7.38 6.25 17.05
CA PHE A 51 -8.45 6.38 18.03
C PHE A 51 -9.20 7.72 17.95
N GLU A 52 -9.53 8.19 16.74
CA GLU A 52 -10.19 9.46 16.46
C GLU A 52 -11.43 9.68 17.36
N LEU A 53 -12.21 8.64 17.63
CA LEU A 53 -13.38 8.67 18.51
C LEU A 53 -13.05 9.12 19.95
N VAL A 54 -11.84 8.82 20.43
CA VAL A 54 -11.39 9.15 21.79
C VAL A 54 -10.55 10.42 21.80
N LEU A 55 -9.60 10.53 20.87
CA LEU A 55 -8.65 11.64 20.82
C LEU A 55 -9.18 12.85 20.07
N GLY A 56 -10.08 12.67 19.10
CA GLY A 56 -10.66 13.75 18.31
C GLY A 56 -11.32 14.84 19.19
N PRO A 57 -12.24 14.51 20.09
CA PRO A 57 -12.83 15.49 21.01
C PRO A 57 -11.83 16.15 21.96
N LEU A 58 -10.79 15.42 22.37
CA LEU A 58 -9.72 15.92 23.25
C LEU A 58 -8.78 16.90 22.52
N LEU A 59 -8.59 16.70 21.24
CA LEU A 59 -7.67 17.49 20.40
C LEU A 59 -8.38 18.65 19.70
N SER A 60 -9.67 18.55 19.43
CA SER A 60 -10.46 19.55 18.69
C SER A 60 -10.56 20.92 19.35
N GLY A 61 -10.33 21.02 20.67
CA GLY A 61 -10.33 22.28 21.43
C GLY A 61 -8.98 22.99 21.52
N ARG A 62 -7.91 22.48 20.96
CA ARG A 62 -6.52 22.95 21.17
C ARG A 62 -5.83 23.42 19.89
N GLY A 63 -6.18 24.60 19.37
CA GLY A 63 -5.35 25.32 18.38
C GLY A 63 -5.22 24.66 16.99
N GLY A 64 -4.66 25.38 16.03
CA GLY A 64 -4.65 25.01 14.61
C GLY A 64 -3.96 23.69 14.25
N TRP A 65 -2.94 23.26 14.99
CA TRP A 65 -2.22 21.98 14.74
C TRP A 65 -3.06 20.75 15.09
N ALA A 66 -3.90 20.84 16.14
CA ALA A 66 -4.77 19.75 16.51
C ALA A 66 -5.95 19.60 15.51
N ARG A 67 -6.38 20.70 14.91
CA ARG A 67 -7.36 20.71 13.84
C ARG A 67 -6.79 20.11 12.54
N TRP A 68 -5.52 20.34 12.26
CA TRP A 68 -4.82 19.70 11.14
C TRP A 68 -4.73 18.18 11.34
N LEU A 69 -4.41 17.70 12.56
CA LEU A 69 -4.44 16.27 12.89
C LEU A 69 -5.86 15.67 12.82
N ALA A 70 -6.89 16.45 13.16
CA ALA A 70 -8.29 15.98 13.11
C ALA A 70 -8.90 15.99 11.70
N GLY A 71 -8.25 16.66 10.74
CA GLY A 71 -8.69 16.76 9.34
C GLY A 71 -7.93 15.85 8.38
N GLY A 72 -7.35 14.74 8.87
CA GLY A 72 -6.53 13.83 8.06
C GLY A 72 -7.28 13.14 6.92
N PHE A 73 -6.54 12.34 6.17
CA PHE A 73 -7.11 11.55 5.10
C PHE A 73 -8.10 10.51 5.63
N ARG A 74 -9.07 10.16 4.77
CA ARG A 74 -9.96 9.00 4.99
C ARG A 74 -9.34 7.76 4.33
N PRO A 75 -9.44 6.59 4.98
CA PRO A 75 -9.01 5.34 4.35
C PRO A 75 -9.97 4.99 3.21
N GLY A 76 -9.41 4.42 2.16
CA GLY A 76 -10.17 3.79 1.08
C GLY A 76 -10.71 2.40 1.45
N PRO A 77 -11.57 1.83 0.62
CA PRO A 77 -11.96 0.43 0.73
C PRO A 77 -10.75 -0.46 0.41
N GLU A 78 -10.62 -1.55 1.14
CA GLU A 78 -9.62 -2.59 0.86
C GLU A 78 -9.93 -3.33 -0.44
N ASP A 79 -8.90 -3.98 -1.00
CA ASP A 79 -9.05 -4.97 -2.07
C ASP A 79 -9.74 -4.48 -3.36
N THR A 80 -9.57 -3.21 -3.72
CA THR A 80 -10.17 -2.65 -4.93
C THR A 80 -9.11 -2.38 -6.01
N PRO A 81 -8.88 -3.31 -6.97
CA PRO A 81 -7.95 -3.04 -8.07
C PRO A 81 -8.56 -2.11 -9.12
N LEU A 82 -7.72 -1.27 -9.72
CA LEU A 82 -8.09 -0.39 -10.84
C LEU A 82 -8.19 -1.15 -12.17
N PRO A 83 -9.20 -0.89 -12.99
CA PRO A 83 -9.23 -1.36 -14.38
C PRO A 83 -8.25 -0.53 -15.22
N VAL A 84 -7.25 -1.16 -15.81
CA VAL A 84 -6.23 -0.49 -16.64
C VAL A 84 -5.94 -1.34 -17.87
N ALA A 85 -6.11 -0.77 -19.06
CA ALA A 85 -5.75 -1.41 -20.33
C ALA A 85 -6.26 -2.87 -20.48
N GLY A 86 -7.49 -3.14 -20.07
CA GLY A 86 -8.12 -4.46 -20.17
C GLY A 86 -7.69 -5.47 -19.10
N THR A 87 -6.92 -5.06 -18.10
CA THR A 87 -6.56 -5.87 -16.95
C THR A 87 -6.90 -5.16 -15.63
N LYS A 88 -6.67 -5.83 -14.51
CA LYS A 88 -6.81 -5.28 -13.17
C LYS A 88 -5.43 -5.00 -12.57
N LEU A 89 -5.19 -3.76 -12.18
CA LEU A 89 -3.99 -3.29 -11.51
C LEU A 89 -4.27 -3.11 -10.02
N GLY A 90 -3.58 -3.85 -9.16
CA GLY A 90 -3.57 -3.57 -7.73
C GLY A 90 -2.69 -2.35 -7.46
N VAL A 91 -3.23 -1.32 -6.81
CA VAL A 91 -2.44 -0.12 -6.49
C VAL A 91 -2.32 0.01 -4.98
N SER A 92 -1.10 0.24 -4.52
CA SER A 92 -0.78 0.61 -3.15
C SER A 92 -0.03 1.95 -3.12
N VAL A 93 -0.27 2.72 -2.06
CA VAL A 93 0.25 4.08 -1.95
C VAL A 93 1.28 4.17 -0.83
N CYS A 94 2.51 4.57 -1.18
CA CYS A 94 3.59 4.82 -0.23
C CYS A 94 3.94 3.55 0.58
N TYR A 95 4.02 3.67 1.90
CA TYR A 95 4.44 2.59 2.81
C TYR A 95 3.50 1.36 2.81
N GLU A 96 2.38 1.41 2.11
CA GLU A 96 1.48 0.25 1.95
C GLU A 96 2.16 -0.96 1.30
N GLU A 97 3.27 -0.75 0.58
CA GLU A 97 4.11 -1.86 0.09
C GLU A 97 4.65 -2.77 1.21
N LEU A 98 4.66 -2.29 2.45
CA LEU A 98 5.07 -3.06 3.62
C LEU A 98 3.99 -4.04 4.11
N PHE A 99 2.72 -3.78 3.79
CA PHE A 99 1.58 -4.54 4.28
C PHE A 99 1.24 -5.69 3.33
N PHE A 100 1.62 -6.89 3.72
CA PHE A 100 1.40 -8.10 2.93
C PHE A 100 -0.09 -8.42 2.73
N ASP A 101 -0.94 -8.11 3.72
CA ASP A 101 -2.38 -8.35 3.66
C ASP A 101 -3.03 -7.59 2.51
N LEU A 102 -2.69 -6.29 2.34
CA LEU A 102 -3.20 -5.48 1.26
C LEU A 102 -2.80 -6.05 -0.11
N GLN A 103 -1.50 -6.38 -0.28
CA GLN A 103 -1.02 -6.91 -1.55
C GLN A 103 -1.69 -8.24 -1.91
N ARG A 104 -1.88 -9.09 -0.91
CA ARG A 104 -2.58 -10.35 -1.03
C ARG A 104 -4.08 -10.15 -1.31
N GLY A 105 -4.73 -9.20 -0.63
CA GLY A 105 -6.12 -8.83 -0.86
C GLY A 105 -6.36 -8.35 -2.29
N LEU A 106 -5.55 -7.42 -2.78
CA LEU A 106 -5.59 -6.95 -4.17
C LEU A 106 -5.42 -8.11 -5.17
N ARG A 107 -4.50 -9.04 -4.88
CA ARG A 107 -4.31 -10.23 -5.70
C ARG A 107 -5.56 -11.12 -5.69
N ASN A 108 -6.18 -11.33 -4.54
CA ASN A 108 -7.42 -12.10 -4.38
C ASN A 108 -8.60 -11.46 -5.11
N ALA A 109 -8.67 -10.12 -5.15
CA ALA A 109 -9.66 -9.36 -5.90
C ALA A 109 -9.42 -9.38 -7.42
N GLY A 110 -8.37 -10.07 -7.88
CA GLY A 110 -8.08 -10.34 -9.28
C GLY A 110 -7.06 -9.41 -9.93
N ALA A 111 -6.27 -8.67 -9.17
CA ALA A 111 -5.14 -7.94 -9.71
C ALA A 111 -4.15 -8.91 -10.36
N ARG A 112 -3.76 -8.67 -11.61
CA ARG A 112 -2.80 -9.48 -12.37
C ARG A 112 -1.40 -8.90 -12.39
N VAL A 113 -1.29 -7.65 -12.03
CA VAL A 113 -0.07 -6.87 -11.82
C VAL A 113 -0.34 -5.89 -10.70
N GLN A 114 0.69 -5.50 -9.96
CA GLN A 114 0.56 -4.55 -8.86
C GLN A 114 1.47 -3.33 -9.09
N ALA A 115 1.05 -2.19 -8.60
CA ALA A 115 1.83 -0.96 -8.66
C ALA A 115 1.94 -0.33 -7.27
N VAL A 116 3.11 0.19 -6.97
CA VAL A 116 3.37 1.05 -5.81
C VAL A 116 3.66 2.44 -6.34
N ILE A 117 2.87 3.41 -5.92
CA ILE A 117 3.10 4.83 -6.18
C ILE A 117 3.47 5.51 -4.88
N THR A 118 4.62 6.17 -4.83
CA THR A 118 5.12 6.72 -3.56
C THR A 118 5.79 8.07 -3.70
N ASN A 119 5.61 8.90 -2.68
CA ASN A 119 6.38 10.10 -2.47
C ASN A 119 7.41 9.85 -1.38
N ASP A 120 8.63 9.51 -1.78
CA ASP A 120 9.72 9.18 -0.86
C ASP A 120 10.51 10.41 -0.38
N ALA A 121 10.12 11.63 -0.78
CA ALA A 121 10.82 12.87 -0.40
C ALA A 121 10.91 13.08 1.12
N TRP A 122 9.96 12.55 1.86
CA TRP A 122 9.92 12.61 3.33
C TRP A 122 11.11 11.93 4.01
N PHE A 123 11.73 10.95 3.35
CA PHE A 123 12.78 10.12 3.92
C PHE A 123 14.20 10.62 3.61
N GLY A 124 14.33 11.65 2.76
CA GLY A 124 15.65 12.17 2.34
C GLY A 124 16.51 11.11 1.69
N THR A 125 17.72 10.90 2.18
CA THR A 125 18.69 9.89 1.69
C THR A 125 18.92 8.77 2.70
N THR A 126 17.87 8.29 3.35
CA THR A 126 17.97 7.24 4.36
C THR A 126 17.95 5.84 3.74
N PHE A 127 18.37 4.84 4.52
CA PHE A 127 18.27 3.42 4.12
C PHE A 127 16.81 2.96 3.90
N PHE A 128 15.84 3.69 4.43
CA PHE A 128 14.43 3.30 4.42
C PHE A 128 13.87 3.15 3.00
N GLN A 129 14.27 4.01 2.08
CA GLN A 129 13.89 3.91 0.66
C GLN A 129 14.38 2.61 0.01
N THR A 130 15.62 2.19 0.33
CA THR A 130 16.16 0.91 -0.13
C THR A 130 15.44 -0.27 0.52
N TYR A 131 15.09 -0.16 1.80
CA TYR A 131 14.32 -1.17 2.52
C TYR A 131 12.93 -1.34 1.88
N GLN A 132 12.22 -0.26 1.62
CA GLN A 132 10.93 -0.28 0.96
C GLN A 132 11.02 -0.94 -0.43
N ALA A 133 11.95 -0.49 -1.27
CA ALA A 133 12.15 -1.06 -2.60
C ALA A 133 12.43 -2.57 -2.54
N ASN A 134 13.25 -3.02 -1.60
CA ASN A 134 13.54 -4.46 -1.43
C ASN A 134 12.32 -5.23 -0.90
N THR A 135 11.44 -4.60 -0.12
CA THR A 135 10.20 -5.22 0.35
C THR A 135 9.27 -5.54 -0.81
N VAL A 136 9.21 -4.69 -1.84
CA VAL A 136 8.40 -4.98 -3.05
C VAL A 136 8.84 -6.29 -3.73
N ARG A 137 10.13 -6.63 -3.69
CA ARG A 137 10.63 -7.90 -4.22
C ARG A 137 10.06 -9.10 -3.46
N LEU A 138 9.95 -8.98 -2.13
CA LEU A 138 9.31 -10.01 -1.30
C LEU A 138 7.81 -10.12 -1.63
N ARG A 139 7.12 -8.99 -1.74
CA ARG A 139 5.70 -8.96 -2.15
C ARG A 139 5.48 -9.66 -3.49
N ALA A 140 6.37 -9.45 -4.46
CA ALA A 140 6.29 -10.09 -5.76
C ALA A 140 6.38 -11.63 -5.66
N ILE A 141 7.31 -12.15 -4.85
CA ILE A 141 7.48 -13.58 -4.61
C ILE A 141 6.26 -14.17 -3.89
N GLU A 142 5.82 -13.52 -2.81
CA GLU A 142 4.69 -13.97 -1.97
C GLU A 142 3.40 -14.10 -2.76
N ASN A 143 3.12 -13.12 -3.62
CA ASN A 143 1.87 -13.06 -4.38
C ASN A 143 1.99 -13.66 -5.79
N ARG A 144 3.19 -14.09 -6.21
CA ARG A 144 3.46 -14.52 -7.59
C ARG A 144 2.98 -13.49 -8.61
N SER A 145 3.25 -12.22 -8.35
CA SER A 145 2.77 -11.09 -9.13
C SER A 145 3.91 -10.18 -9.52
N SER A 146 3.85 -9.62 -10.73
CA SER A 146 4.75 -8.53 -11.11
C SER A 146 4.38 -7.26 -10.37
N PHE A 147 5.40 -6.46 -10.06
CA PHE A 147 5.25 -5.14 -9.44
C PHE A 147 5.91 -4.05 -10.27
N ILE A 148 5.28 -2.89 -10.28
CA ILE A 148 5.79 -1.64 -10.84
C ILE A 148 5.91 -0.67 -9.68
N ARG A 149 7.13 -0.32 -9.27
CA ARG A 149 7.35 0.72 -8.24
C ARG A 149 7.73 2.03 -8.90
N VAL A 150 7.00 3.08 -8.58
CA VAL A 150 7.25 4.44 -9.06
C VAL A 150 7.38 5.37 -7.87
N ALA A 151 8.54 6.00 -7.76
CA ALA A 151 8.86 6.95 -6.70
C ALA A 151 9.35 8.27 -7.28
N ASN A 152 8.99 9.39 -6.67
CA ASN A 152 9.44 10.71 -7.13
C ASN A 152 10.91 11.00 -6.83
N THR A 153 11.41 10.61 -5.66
CA THR A 153 12.82 10.81 -5.24
C THR A 153 13.47 9.49 -4.82
N GLY A 154 12.68 8.44 -4.68
CA GLY A 154 13.11 7.12 -4.28
C GLY A 154 13.52 6.24 -5.45
N ILE A 155 13.53 4.94 -5.20
CA ILE A 155 13.90 3.93 -6.18
C ILE A 155 12.67 3.51 -6.97
N SER A 156 12.68 3.74 -8.29
CA SER A 156 11.69 3.16 -9.22
C SER A 156 12.25 1.90 -9.84
N MET A 157 11.41 0.90 -10.10
CA MET A 157 11.83 -0.37 -10.69
C MET A 157 10.64 -1.22 -11.13
N PHE A 158 10.90 -2.17 -11.99
CA PHE A 158 9.99 -3.29 -12.28
C PHE A 158 10.49 -4.52 -11.53
N VAL A 159 9.56 -5.32 -11.03
CA VAL A 159 9.89 -6.57 -10.32
C VAL A 159 9.06 -7.70 -10.92
N ASP A 160 9.74 -8.78 -11.30
CA ASP A 160 9.07 -9.96 -11.82
C ASP A 160 8.47 -10.84 -10.71
N PRO A 161 7.62 -11.83 -11.03
CA PRO A 161 6.98 -12.70 -10.04
C PRO A 161 7.95 -13.61 -9.25
N LEU A 162 9.25 -13.57 -9.57
CA LEU A 162 10.31 -14.27 -8.85
C LEU A 162 11.14 -13.31 -7.98
N GLY A 163 10.74 -12.03 -7.89
CA GLY A 163 11.42 -11.02 -7.08
C GLY A 163 12.69 -10.45 -7.71
N ARG A 164 12.91 -10.67 -9.00
CA ARG A 164 14.05 -10.07 -9.71
C ARG A 164 13.65 -8.70 -10.20
N ASP A 165 14.46 -7.71 -9.90
CA ASP A 165 14.25 -6.33 -10.33
C ASP A 165 14.94 -6.03 -11.67
N ALA A 166 14.31 -5.16 -12.45
CA ALA A 166 14.82 -4.63 -13.70
C ALA A 166 14.59 -3.11 -13.74
N GLU A 167 15.36 -2.43 -14.58
CA GLU A 167 15.23 -0.97 -14.82
C GLU A 167 15.26 -0.13 -13.53
N ARG A 168 15.98 -0.60 -12.52
CA ARG A 168 16.11 0.07 -11.22
C ARG A 168 16.80 1.42 -11.37
N THR A 169 16.20 2.47 -10.79
CA THR A 169 16.81 3.80 -10.73
C THR A 169 17.64 3.97 -9.46
N GLU A 170 18.57 4.93 -9.50
CA GLU A 170 19.23 5.44 -8.30
C GLU A 170 18.31 6.44 -7.57
N LEU A 171 18.63 6.71 -6.30
CA LEU A 171 17.97 7.74 -5.52
C LEU A 171 18.17 9.13 -6.15
N LEU A 172 17.17 9.99 -6.05
CA LEU A 172 17.20 11.39 -6.52
C LEU A 172 17.56 11.53 -8.00
N THR A 173 17.27 10.51 -8.81
CA THR A 173 17.56 10.51 -10.25
C THR A 173 16.28 10.69 -11.04
N GLN A 174 16.26 11.69 -11.92
CA GLN A 174 15.18 11.85 -12.90
C GLN A 174 15.37 10.83 -14.02
N ALA A 175 14.41 9.93 -14.20
CA ALA A 175 14.48 8.88 -15.20
C ALA A 175 13.09 8.50 -15.72
N VAL A 176 13.06 8.05 -16.97
CA VAL A 176 11.95 7.32 -17.56
C VAL A 176 12.43 5.89 -17.85
N ARG A 177 11.66 4.91 -17.44
CA ARG A 177 11.97 3.50 -17.66
C ARG A 177 10.78 2.80 -18.32
N VAL A 178 11.07 1.85 -19.18
CA VAL A 178 10.07 1.04 -19.89
C VAL A 178 10.46 -0.41 -19.78
N SER A 179 9.51 -1.27 -19.46
CA SER A 179 9.71 -2.71 -19.38
C SER A 179 8.43 -3.47 -19.69
N ASP A 180 8.57 -4.68 -20.18
CA ASP A 180 7.47 -5.62 -20.29
C ASP A 180 7.15 -6.21 -18.91
N VAL A 181 5.86 -6.26 -18.58
CA VAL A 181 5.38 -6.75 -17.29
C VAL A 181 4.51 -7.98 -17.50
N ALA A 182 4.87 -9.08 -16.87
CA ALA A 182 4.11 -10.31 -16.94
C ALA A 182 2.78 -10.19 -16.18
N LEU A 183 1.67 -10.43 -16.85
CA LEU A 183 0.36 -10.58 -16.20
C LEU A 183 0.20 -12.03 -15.71
N THR A 184 0.20 -12.21 -14.40
CA THR A 184 0.24 -13.55 -13.81
C THR A 184 -1.13 -14.01 -13.30
N GLU A 185 -1.41 -15.32 -13.45
CA GLU A 185 -2.61 -15.98 -12.92
C GLU A 185 -2.29 -16.99 -11.82
N GLY A 186 -1.05 -17.42 -11.76
CA GLY A 186 -0.59 -18.38 -10.74
C GLY A 186 -0.65 -17.82 -9.33
N ARG A 187 -0.93 -18.70 -8.37
CA ARG A 187 -1.03 -18.35 -6.95
C ARG A 187 -0.05 -19.18 -6.12
N THR A 188 0.61 -18.55 -5.15
CA THR A 188 1.48 -19.25 -4.19
C THR A 188 0.66 -19.94 -3.10
N VAL A 189 1.32 -20.79 -2.32
CA VAL A 189 0.74 -21.32 -1.10
C VAL A 189 0.45 -20.18 -0.13
N TYR A 190 1.39 -19.25 0.04
CA TYR A 190 1.22 -18.07 0.91
C TYR A 190 0.01 -17.21 0.51
N ASP A 191 -0.15 -16.93 -0.78
CA ASP A 191 -1.30 -16.18 -1.29
C ASP A 191 -2.66 -16.84 -0.94
N ARG A 192 -2.67 -18.18 -0.84
CA ARG A 192 -3.88 -18.93 -0.47
C ARG A 192 -4.15 -18.93 1.03
N ILE A 193 -3.16 -19.24 1.85
CA ILE A 193 -3.32 -19.48 3.29
C ILE A 193 -2.82 -18.34 4.18
N GLY A 194 -2.04 -17.38 3.64
CA GLY A 194 -1.47 -16.27 4.42
C GLY A 194 -0.64 -16.76 5.59
N ASP A 195 -0.80 -16.13 6.73
CA ASP A 195 -0.04 -16.38 7.96
C ASP A 195 -0.57 -17.53 8.82
N VAL A 196 -1.47 -18.36 8.30
CA VAL A 196 -1.99 -19.53 9.05
C VAL A 196 -0.89 -20.39 9.67
N PRO A 197 0.26 -20.67 9.00
CA PRO A 197 1.34 -21.44 9.61
C PRO A 197 1.99 -20.72 10.80
N ALA A 198 2.14 -19.42 10.73
CA ALA A 198 2.71 -18.60 11.82
C ALA A 198 1.78 -18.61 13.05
N TRP A 199 0.49 -18.40 12.84
CA TRP A 199 -0.50 -18.47 13.91
C TRP A 199 -0.60 -19.85 14.53
N ALA A 200 -0.54 -20.92 13.72
CA ALA A 200 -0.50 -22.30 14.20
C ALA A 200 0.75 -22.56 15.07
N ALA A 201 1.90 -22.06 14.66
CA ALA A 201 3.14 -22.16 15.45
C ALA A 201 3.03 -21.43 16.80
N ILE A 202 2.51 -20.19 16.79
CA ILE A 202 2.26 -19.42 18.02
C ILE A 202 1.30 -20.17 18.95
N ALA A 203 0.19 -20.67 18.43
CA ALA A 203 -0.79 -21.42 19.22
C ALA A 203 -0.19 -22.69 19.82
N THR A 204 0.63 -23.42 19.06
CA THR A 204 1.31 -24.62 19.52
C THR A 204 2.30 -24.30 20.64
N PHE A 205 3.08 -23.25 20.46
CA PHE A 205 4.03 -22.79 21.49
C PHE A 205 3.30 -22.38 22.78
N ALA A 206 2.23 -21.60 22.68
CA ALA A 206 1.43 -21.16 23.82
C ALA A 206 0.80 -22.36 24.56
N ALA A 207 0.28 -23.33 23.82
CA ALA A 207 -0.26 -24.57 24.42
C ALA A 207 0.82 -25.37 25.14
N ALA A 208 1.98 -25.55 24.54
CA ALA A 208 3.10 -26.26 25.17
C ALA A 208 3.59 -25.54 26.45
N ALA A 209 3.72 -24.22 26.41
CA ALA A 209 4.10 -23.41 27.57
C ALA A 209 3.06 -23.52 28.71
N PHE A 210 1.78 -23.46 28.36
CA PHE A 210 0.70 -23.63 29.34
C PHE A 210 0.67 -25.02 30.00
N ILE A 211 0.88 -26.06 29.20
CA ILE A 211 0.97 -27.43 29.71
C ILE A 211 2.20 -27.58 30.63
N GLY A 212 3.33 -27.07 30.23
CA GLY A 212 4.57 -27.04 31.04
C GLY A 212 4.35 -26.34 32.37
N TRP A 213 3.74 -25.13 32.32
CA TRP A 213 3.42 -24.37 33.55
C TRP A 213 2.48 -25.15 34.52
N ARG A 214 1.46 -25.80 33.97
CA ARG A 214 0.51 -26.62 34.81
C ARG A 214 1.14 -27.86 35.42
N ARG A 215 2.19 -28.42 34.82
CA ARG A 215 2.87 -29.62 35.33
C ARG A 215 3.86 -29.32 36.46
N GLY A 216 4.24 -28.05 36.65
CA GLY A 216 5.17 -27.60 37.71
C GLY A 216 6.52 -28.32 37.71
N PRO A 217 7.52 -27.87 38.44
CA PRO A 217 8.68 -28.68 38.76
C PRO A 217 8.31 -29.85 39.67
#